data_1aaf699e67b3e02caaa8ec8e6b649e65
#
_entry.id   1aaf699e67b3e02caaa8ec8e6b649e65
#
_cell.length_a   1.000
_cell.length_b   1.000
_cell.length_c   1.000
_cell.angle_alpha   90.00
_cell.angle_beta   90.00
_cell.angle_gamma   90.00
#
_symmetry.space_group_name_H-M   'P 1'
#
loop_
_entity.id
_entity.type
_entity.pdbx_description
1 polymer ?
#
loop_
_entity_poly.entity_id
_entity_poly.type
_entity_poly.pdbx_seq_one_letter_code
_entity_poly.pdbx_strand_id
1 'polypeptide(L)'
;MRKIVNEMKLRLPARSVNEAVARSCISAFVAEFDPTLEELCDIRCALSEAVTNCIVHAYKGYREDEPHYIYISVRLYDSREITMEISDNGCGIEDIETAMRPMFTTGEPSERCGMGFLVMDNFTDSLTVKSKVGRGTTVLMRKILTPEPSEGNE
;
A
#
# COMPACT_ATOMS: atom_id res chain seq x y z
N MET A 1 15.88 -14.09 14.66
CA MET A 1 15.17 -12.80 14.89
C MET A 1 15.21 -12.03 13.58
N ARG A 2 14.07 -11.59 13.09
CA ARG A 2 13.92 -10.81 11.85
C ARG A 2 14.57 -9.43 11.99
N LYS A 3 15.49 -9.09 11.09
CA LYS A 3 16.25 -7.84 11.13
C LYS A 3 15.90 -6.96 9.93
N ILE A 4 15.63 -5.68 10.16
CA ILE A 4 15.46 -4.69 9.09
C ILE A 4 16.84 -4.44 8.47
N VAL A 5 16.93 -4.61 7.15
CA VAL A 5 18.15 -4.33 6.37
C VAL A 5 18.07 -2.99 5.67
N ASN A 6 16.85 -2.52 5.32
CA ASN A 6 16.66 -1.21 4.72
C ASN A 6 15.26 -0.67 5.02
N GLU A 7 15.11 0.66 5.07
CA GLU A 7 13.83 1.33 5.31
C GLU A 7 13.70 2.57 4.43
N MET A 8 12.52 2.75 3.85
CA MET A 8 12.15 3.96 3.13
C MET A 8 10.89 4.56 3.75
N LYS A 9 10.89 5.87 3.94
CA LYS A 9 9.70 6.63 4.35
C LYS A 9 9.42 7.76 3.38
N LEU A 10 8.18 7.86 2.95
CA LEU A 10 7.69 8.92 2.06
C LEU A 10 6.51 9.63 2.70
N ARG A 11 6.45 10.93 2.51
CA ARG A 11 5.26 11.74 2.73
C ARG A 11 4.93 12.47 1.44
N LEU A 12 3.76 12.23 0.90
CA LEU A 12 3.31 12.81 -0.35
C LEU A 12 1.97 13.49 -0.16
N PRO A 13 1.73 14.66 -0.76
CA PRO A 13 0.37 15.19 -0.85
C PRO A 13 -0.58 14.19 -1.50
N ALA A 14 -1.82 14.12 -1.02
CA ALA A 14 -2.86 13.22 -1.52
C ALA A 14 -3.40 13.71 -2.87
N ARG A 15 -2.55 13.69 -3.89
CA ARG A 15 -2.84 14.09 -5.27
C ARG A 15 -2.71 12.89 -6.21
N SER A 16 -3.56 12.82 -7.22
CA SER A 16 -3.61 11.70 -8.18
C SER A 16 -2.24 11.43 -8.84
N VAL A 17 -1.45 12.47 -9.14
CA VAL A 17 -0.11 12.33 -9.73
C VAL A 17 0.85 11.56 -8.80
N ASN A 18 0.64 11.61 -7.50
CA ASN A 18 1.53 10.99 -6.51
C ASN A 18 1.34 9.48 -6.37
N GLU A 19 0.28 8.91 -6.92
CA GLU A 19 0.15 7.45 -7.06
C GLU A 19 1.28 6.90 -7.92
N ALA A 20 1.54 7.49 -9.08
CA ALA A 20 2.64 7.08 -9.95
C ALA A 20 4.02 7.29 -9.30
N VAL A 21 4.21 8.38 -8.57
CA VAL A 21 5.44 8.65 -7.81
C VAL A 21 5.68 7.57 -6.75
N ALA A 22 4.67 7.25 -5.96
CA ALA A 22 4.77 6.20 -4.93
C ALA A 22 5.12 4.84 -5.54
N ARG A 23 4.45 4.46 -6.63
CA ARG A 23 4.69 3.21 -7.35
C ARG A 23 6.11 3.14 -7.93
N SER A 24 6.64 4.22 -8.46
CA SER A 24 8.02 4.29 -8.96
C SER A 24 9.04 4.19 -7.82
N CYS A 25 8.80 4.86 -6.71
CA CYS A 25 9.67 4.82 -5.54
C CYS A 25 9.75 3.40 -4.95
N ILE A 26 8.60 2.71 -4.78
CA ILE A 26 8.62 1.35 -4.26
C ILE A 26 9.36 0.39 -5.19
N SER A 27 9.17 0.52 -6.50
CA SER A 27 9.84 -0.33 -7.48
C SER A 27 11.36 -0.21 -7.41
N ALA A 28 11.87 1.02 -7.31
CA ALA A 28 13.29 1.28 -7.14
C ALA A 28 13.83 0.74 -5.81
N PHE A 29 13.06 0.91 -4.73
CA PHE A 29 13.49 0.50 -3.39
C PHE A 29 13.55 -1.02 -3.21
N VAL A 30 12.55 -1.76 -3.68
CA VAL A 30 12.53 -3.22 -3.56
C VAL A 30 13.46 -3.94 -4.53
N ALA A 31 14.00 -3.22 -5.53
CA ALA A 31 14.99 -3.77 -6.46
C ALA A 31 16.23 -4.34 -5.77
N GLU A 32 16.55 -3.87 -4.55
CA GLU A 32 17.61 -4.44 -3.70
C GLU A 32 17.45 -5.96 -3.49
N PHE A 33 16.21 -6.45 -3.47
CA PHE A 33 15.90 -7.87 -3.28
C PHE A 33 15.73 -8.65 -4.58
N ASP A 34 15.96 -8.03 -5.72
CA ASP A 34 15.79 -8.64 -7.05
C ASP A 34 14.50 -9.49 -7.15
N PRO A 35 13.32 -8.88 -6.94
CA PRO A 35 12.07 -9.60 -7.02
C PRO A 35 11.82 -10.08 -8.45
N THR A 36 11.09 -11.19 -8.60
CA THR A 36 10.59 -11.59 -9.91
C THR A 36 9.66 -10.52 -10.48
N LEU A 37 9.43 -10.54 -11.79
CA LEU A 37 8.49 -9.60 -12.40
C LEU A 37 7.09 -9.72 -11.83
N GLU A 38 6.63 -10.94 -11.53
CA GLU A 38 5.34 -11.19 -10.89
C GLU A 38 5.28 -10.60 -9.48
N GLU A 39 6.30 -10.85 -8.66
CA GLU A 39 6.39 -10.27 -7.31
C GLU A 39 6.41 -8.75 -7.34
N LEU A 40 7.16 -8.15 -8.27
CA LEU A 40 7.20 -6.70 -8.44
C LEU A 40 5.84 -6.14 -8.85
N CYS A 41 5.13 -6.80 -9.77
CA CYS A 41 3.78 -6.40 -10.18
C CYS A 41 2.80 -6.48 -9.00
N ASP A 42 2.85 -7.54 -8.20
CA ASP A 42 2.02 -7.71 -7.02
C ASP A 42 2.23 -6.58 -6.00
N ILE A 43 3.50 -6.28 -5.69
CA ILE A 43 3.89 -5.20 -4.78
C ILE A 43 3.37 -3.85 -5.28
N ARG A 44 3.58 -3.57 -6.56
CA ARG A 44 3.14 -2.31 -7.18
C ARG A 44 1.62 -2.16 -7.19
N CYS A 45 0.90 -3.21 -7.54
CA CYS A 45 -0.56 -3.19 -7.54
C CYS A 45 -1.13 -3.00 -6.14
N ALA A 46 -0.63 -3.73 -5.16
CA ALA A 46 -1.07 -3.61 -3.77
C ALA A 46 -0.82 -2.20 -3.21
N LEU A 47 0.37 -1.65 -3.43
CA LEU A 47 0.69 -0.28 -3.03
C LEU A 47 -0.21 0.75 -3.71
N SER A 48 -0.41 0.61 -5.03
CA SER A 48 -1.24 1.52 -5.81
C SER A 48 -2.67 1.57 -5.30
N GLU A 49 -3.24 0.44 -4.95
CA GLU A 49 -4.60 0.38 -4.39
C GLU A 49 -4.70 1.09 -3.03
N ALA A 50 -3.72 0.88 -2.15
CA ALA A 50 -3.68 1.54 -0.85
C ALA A 50 -3.52 3.07 -0.98
N VAL A 51 -2.63 3.52 -1.85
CA VAL A 51 -2.41 4.95 -2.14
C VAL A 51 -3.65 5.58 -2.77
N THR A 52 -4.28 4.91 -3.72
CA THR A 52 -5.50 5.40 -4.38
C THR A 52 -6.66 5.53 -3.38
N ASN A 53 -6.78 4.61 -2.42
CA ASN A 53 -7.76 4.74 -1.34
C ASN A 53 -7.55 6.01 -0.52
N CYS A 54 -6.31 6.38 -0.23
CA CYS A 54 -6.00 7.64 0.44
C CYS A 54 -6.41 8.85 -0.41
N ILE A 55 -6.16 8.82 -1.72
CA ILE A 55 -6.46 9.93 -2.63
C ILE A 55 -7.97 10.10 -2.81
N VAL A 56 -8.69 9.00 -3.05
CA VAL A 56 -10.12 9.03 -3.43
C VAL A 56 -11.04 9.15 -2.22
N HIS A 57 -10.72 8.45 -1.12
CA HIS A 57 -11.66 8.28 -0.01
C HIS A 57 -11.27 8.99 1.27
N ALA A 58 -9.99 9.02 1.63
CA ALA A 58 -9.57 9.46 2.96
C ALA A 58 -9.94 10.92 3.26
N TYR A 59 -9.78 11.79 2.28
CA TYR A 59 -9.98 13.23 2.44
C TYR A 59 -11.23 13.75 1.74
N LYS A 60 -12.15 12.88 1.42
CA LYS A 60 -13.44 13.26 0.81
C LYS A 60 -14.21 14.22 1.73
N GLY A 61 -14.58 15.38 1.20
CA GLY A 61 -15.25 16.42 1.97
C GLY A 61 -14.34 17.33 2.80
N TYR A 62 -13.04 17.12 2.77
CA TYR A 62 -12.07 18.02 3.37
C TYR A 62 -11.84 19.25 2.48
N ARG A 63 -11.29 20.32 3.08
CA ARG A 63 -11.01 21.55 2.35
C ARG A 63 -9.88 21.33 1.34
N GLU A 64 -10.08 21.74 0.11
CA GLU A 64 -9.10 21.60 -0.97
C GLU A 64 -7.90 22.54 -0.82
N ASP A 65 -8.05 23.64 -0.06
CA ASP A 65 -7.01 24.63 0.19
C ASP A 65 -6.05 24.24 1.32
N GLU A 66 -6.32 23.13 2.01
CA GLU A 66 -5.44 22.58 3.04
C GLU A 66 -4.66 21.36 2.50
N PRO A 67 -3.36 21.24 2.83
CA PRO A 67 -2.59 20.10 2.41
C PRO A 67 -3.00 18.84 3.17
N HIS A 68 -3.25 17.76 2.43
CA HIS A 68 -3.54 16.43 2.98
C HIS A 68 -2.48 15.47 2.50
N TYR A 69 -1.98 14.61 3.37
CA TYR A 69 -0.82 13.78 3.09
C TYR A 69 -1.10 12.29 3.17
N ILE A 70 -0.34 11.56 2.39
CA ILE A 70 -0.21 10.10 2.46
C ILE A 70 1.17 9.81 3.04
N TYR A 71 1.23 8.90 4.01
CA TYR A 71 2.46 8.44 4.64
C TYR A 71 2.72 7.00 4.25
N ILE A 72 3.89 6.74 3.69
CA ILE A 72 4.30 5.42 3.21
C ILE A 72 5.59 5.03 3.92
N SER A 73 5.61 3.87 4.55
CA SER A 73 6.79 3.27 5.15
C SER A 73 6.99 1.88 4.59
N VAL A 74 8.15 1.61 4.04
CA VAL A 74 8.51 0.31 3.48
C VAL A 74 9.76 -0.20 4.16
N ARG A 75 9.74 -1.43 4.64
CA ARG A 75 10.88 -2.08 5.29
C ARG A 75 11.23 -3.37 4.58
N LEU A 76 12.52 -3.55 4.37
CA LEU A 76 13.11 -4.79 3.86
C LEU A 76 13.77 -5.54 5.03
N TYR A 77 13.50 -6.84 5.12
CA TYR A 77 14.04 -7.69 6.19
C TYR A 77 14.99 -8.74 5.61
N ASP A 78 15.97 -9.15 6.41
CA ASP A 78 16.94 -10.18 6.07
C ASP A 78 16.33 -11.54 5.67
N SER A 79 15.08 -11.77 6.03
CA SER A 79 14.26 -12.92 5.62
C SER A 79 13.63 -12.80 4.22
N ARG A 80 14.01 -11.80 3.42
CA ARG A 80 13.38 -11.45 2.13
C ARG A 80 11.88 -11.07 2.26
N GLU A 81 11.50 -10.64 3.42
CA GLU A 81 10.16 -10.10 3.68
C GLU A 81 10.16 -8.60 3.44
N ILE A 82 9.08 -8.11 2.86
CA ILE A 82 8.80 -6.69 2.65
C ILE A 82 7.53 -6.35 3.43
N THR A 83 7.57 -5.29 4.22
CA THR A 83 6.36 -4.69 4.80
C THR A 83 6.12 -3.32 4.19
N MET A 84 4.86 -3.04 3.88
CA MET A 84 4.39 -1.76 3.36
C MET A 84 3.30 -1.25 4.28
N GLU A 85 3.53 -0.08 4.88
CA GLU A 85 2.54 0.61 5.70
C GLU A 85 2.13 1.90 5.01
N ILE A 86 0.86 2.04 4.70
CA ILE A 86 0.29 3.23 4.06
C ILE A 86 -0.77 3.80 4.99
N SER A 87 -0.60 5.05 5.38
CA SER A 87 -1.53 5.72 6.30
C SER A 87 -1.93 7.11 5.84
N ASP A 88 -3.08 7.52 6.30
CA ASP A 88 -3.64 8.85 6.13
C ASP A 88 -4.23 9.37 7.45
N ASN A 89 -4.50 10.66 7.50
CA ASN A 89 -5.18 11.34 8.59
C ASN A 89 -6.58 11.78 8.17
N GLY A 90 -7.24 11.02 7.32
CA GLY A 90 -8.53 11.33 6.75
C GLY A 90 -9.72 10.95 7.62
N CYS A 91 -10.86 10.76 6.97
CA CYS A 91 -12.13 10.51 7.65
C CYS A 91 -12.22 9.16 8.36
N GLY A 92 -11.33 8.22 8.03
CA GLY A 92 -11.40 6.86 8.54
C GLY A 92 -12.51 6.02 7.91
N ILE A 93 -12.60 4.78 8.35
CA ILE A 93 -13.58 3.80 7.89
C ILE A 93 -14.43 3.39 9.10
N GLU A 94 -15.74 3.58 8.99
CA GLU A 94 -16.67 3.25 10.08
C GLU A 94 -16.81 1.74 10.25
N ASP A 95 -16.97 1.01 9.15
CA ASP A 95 -17.12 -0.44 9.12
C ASP A 95 -16.08 -1.06 8.17
N ILE A 96 -14.95 -1.47 8.74
CA ILE A 96 -13.84 -2.05 8.00
C ILE A 96 -14.26 -3.37 7.34
N GLU A 97 -15.04 -4.20 8.01
CA GLU A 97 -15.49 -5.48 7.48
C GLU A 97 -16.32 -5.28 6.20
N THR A 98 -17.28 -4.35 6.23
CA THR A 98 -18.07 -3.99 5.04
C THR A 98 -17.20 -3.36 3.96
N ALA A 99 -16.28 -2.46 4.32
CA ALA A 99 -15.39 -1.80 3.35
C ALA A 99 -14.47 -2.79 2.62
N MET A 100 -14.12 -3.91 3.24
CA MET A 100 -13.29 -4.96 2.66
C MET A 100 -14.06 -5.92 1.75
N ARG A 101 -15.40 -5.85 1.72
CA ARG A 101 -16.21 -6.69 0.83
C ARG A 101 -15.96 -6.30 -0.63
N PRO A 102 -15.94 -7.29 -1.56
CA PRO A 102 -15.86 -7.02 -2.99
C PRO A 102 -16.97 -6.08 -3.46
N MET A 103 -16.65 -5.19 -4.40
CA MET A 103 -17.58 -4.22 -5.02
C MET A 103 -18.07 -3.10 -4.11
N PHE A 104 -17.64 -3.03 -2.83
CA PHE A 104 -17.97 -1.88 -1.99
C PHE A 104 -17.09 -0.68 -2.34
N THR A 105 -17.69 0.50 -2.50
CA THR A 105 -16.98 1.77 -2.70
C THR A 105 -17.80 2.95 -2.22
N THR A 106 -17.13 3.98 -1.70
CA THR A 106 -17.69 5.31 -1.40
C THR A 106 -17.35 6.35 -2.49
N GLY A 107 -16.51 5.98 -3.48
CA GLY A 107 -16.18 6.79 -4.64
C GLY A 107 -17.26 6.72 -5.72
N GLU A 108 -17.16 7.59 -6.72
CA GLU A 108 -18.01 7.50 -7.88
C GLU A 108 -17.80 6.17 -8.63
N PRO A 109 -18.85 5.54 -9.17
CA PRO A 109 -18.73 4.25 -9.85
C PRO A 109 -17.73 4.24 -11.02
N SER A 110 -17.52 5.40 -11.64
CA SER A 110 -16.53 5.57 -12.73
C SER A 110 -15.09 5.60 -12.25
N GLU A 111 -14.86 5.85 -10.97
CA GLU A 111 -13.52 6.01 -10.39
C GLU A 111 -12.96 4.68 -9.87
N ARG A 112 -13.85 3.82 -9.35
CA ARG A 112 -13.45 2.59 -8.67
C ARG A 112 -14.44 1.44 -8.88
N CYS A 113 -13.89 0.23 -8.97
CA CYS A 113 -14.70 -1.00 -9.03
C CYS A 113 -15.01 -1.60 -7.64
N GLY A 114 -14.58 -0.98 -6.53
CA GLY A 114 -14.82 -1.47 -5.17
C GLY A 114 -14.01 -2.72 -4.79
N MET A 115 -12.85 -2.94 -5.41
CA MET A 115 -12.02 -4.15 -5.24
C MET A 115 -10.64 -3.87 -4.68
N GLY A 116 -10.36 -2.66 -4.18
CA GLY A 116 -9.02 -2.27 -3.71
C GLY A 116 -8.48 -3.16 -2.60
N PHE A 117 -9.25 -3.42 -1.55
CA PHE A 117 -8.82 -4.30 -0.46
C PHE A 117 -8.70 -5.76 -0.89
N LEU A 118 -9.54 -6.23 -1.81
CA LEU A 118 -9.42 -7.57 -2.38
C LEU A 118 -8.12 -7.73 -3.16
N VAL A 119 -7.75 -6.74 -3.96
CA VAL A 119 -6.47 -6.72 -4.68
C VAL A 119 -5.30 -6.75 -3.71
N MET A 120 -5.31 -5.90 -2.68
CA MET A 120 -4.27 -5.89 -1.64
C MET A 120 -4.12 -7.26 -0.96
N ASP A 121 -5.24 -7.87 -0.58
CA ASP A 121 -5.24 -9.18 0.09
C ASP A 121 -4.73 -10.30 -0.83
N ASN A 122 -5.14 -10.30 -2.09
CA ASN A 122 -4.74 -11.34 -3.05
C ASN A 122 -3.26 -11.25 -3.45
N PHE A 123 -2.67 -10.06 -3.48
CA PHE A 123 -1.30 -9.85 -3.96
C PHE A 123 -0.25 -9.76 -2.85
N THR A 124 -0.67 -9.92 -1.61
CA THR A 124 0.20 -9.93 -0.44
C THR A 124 -0.04 -11.16 0.42
N ASP A 125 0.89 -11.50 1.30
CA ASP A 125 0.80 -12.65 2.20
C ASP A 125 -0.04 -12.34 3.45
N SER A 126 -0.12 -11.06 3.81
CA SER A 126 -1.05 -10.61 4.85
C SER A 126 -1.44 -9.14 4.65
N LEU A 127 -2.65 -8.82 5.05
CA LEU A 127 -3.24 -7.49 5.04
C LEU A 127 -3.88 -7.22 6.39
N THR A 128 -3.50 -6.10 7.00
CA THR A 128 -4.14 -5.59 8.22
C THR A 128 -4.58 -4.15 7.98
N VAL A 129 -5.84 -3.86 8.27
CA VAL A 129 -6.42 -2.52 8.17
C VAL A 129 -6.84 -2.06 9.55
N LYS A 130 -6.33 -0.90 9.97
CA LYS A 130 -6.72 -0.22 11.21
C LYS A 130 -7.26 1.15 10.84
N SER A 131 -8.41 1.47 11.36
CA SER A 131 -9.06 2.76 11.09
C SER A 131 -9.85 3.24 12.27
N LYS A 132 -9.92 4.56 12.41
CA LYS A 132 -10.75 5.24 13.40
C LYS A 132 -11.40 6.44 12.73
N VAL A 133 -12.72 6.53 12.82
CA VAL A 133 -13.48 7.66 12.27
C VAL A 133 -12.93 8.99 12.79
N GLY A 134 -12.66 9.91 11.89
CA GLY A 134 -12.08 11.22 12.17
C GLY A 134 -10.57 11.23 12.48
N ARG A 135 -9.90 10.07 12.45
CA ARG A 135 -8.46 9.94 12.74
C ARG A 135 -7.64 9.44 11.56
N GLY A 136 -8.27 8.72 10.64
CA GLY A 136 -7.63 8.17 9.46
C GLY A 136 -7.54 6.65 9.46
N THR A 137 -6.81 6.15 8.48
CA THR A 137 -6.65 4.72 8.20
C THR A 137 -5.19 4.38 8.04
N THR A 138 -4.80 3.20 8.53
CA THR A 138 -3.49 2.59 8.31
C THR A 138 -3.69 1.21 7.71
N VAL A 139 -3.06 0.98 6.57
CA VAL A 139 -3.01 -0.31 5.89
C VAL A 139 -1.60 -0.86 6.04
N LEU A 140 -1.47 -2.05 6.58
CA LEU A 140 -0.20 -2.78 6.67
C LEU A 140 -0.28 -4.04 5.83
N MET A 141 0.61 -4.15 4.86
CA MET A 141 0.76 -5.29 3.96
C MET A 141 2.13 -5.94 4.15
N ARG A 142 2.18 -7.23 3.98
CA ARG A 142 3.38 -8.03 4.09
C ARG A 142 3.50 -8.94 2.88
N LYS A 143 4.65 -8.93 2.23
CA LYS A 143 4.99 -9.79 1.11
C LYS A 143 6.29 -10.53 1.41
N ILE A 144 6.29 -11.83 1.21
CA ILE A 144 7.48 -12.68 1.34
C ILE A 144 7.91 -13.05 -0.07
N LEU A 145 9.14 -12.67 -0.42
CA LEU A 145 9.71 -12.99 -1.72
C LEU A 145 10.24 -14.42 -1.75
N THR A 146 10.23 -15.01 -2.93
CA THR A 146 10.85 -16.31 -3.16
C THR A 146 12.34 -16.26 -2.80
N PRO A 147 12.93 -17.37 -2.31
CA PRO A 147 14.36 -17.45 -2.06
C PRO A 147 15.15 -17.11 -3.32
N GLU A 148 16.33 -16.51 -3.15
CA GLU A 148 17.25 -16.34 -4.27
C GLU A 148 17.55 -17.71 -4.89
N PRO A 149 17.65 -17.78 -6.23
CA PRO A 149 18.14 -18.99 -6.87
C PRO A 149 19.48 -19.35 -6.24
N SER A 150 19.60 -20.55 -5.70
CA SER A 150 20.91 -21.02 -5.26
C SER A 150 21.85 -20.91 -6.45
N GLU A 151 22.96 -20.15 -6.32
CA GLU A 151 24.02 -20.19 -7.32
C GLU A 151 24.43 -21.67 -7.44
N GLY A 152 24.08 -22.27 -8.57
CA GLY A 152 24.47 -23.63 -8.85
C GLY A 152 25.99 -23.66 -8.86
N ASN A 153 26.58 -24.41 -7.96
CA ASN A 153 27.99 -24.79 -8.08
C ASN A 153 28.12 -25.54 -9.42
N GLU A 154 28.63 -24.86 -10.45
CA GLU A 154 29.22 -25.50 -11.61
C GLU A 154 30.59 -26.12 -11.24
#